data_10d1c261b231e9bc66883997a5c8cf49
#
_entry.id   10d1c261b231e9bc66883997a5c8cf49
#
_cell.length_a   1.000
_cell.length_b   1.000
_cell.length_c   1.000
_cell.angle_alpha   90.00
_cell.angle_beta   90.00
_cell.angle_gamma   90.00
#
_symmetry.space_group_name_H-M   'P 1'
#
loop_
_entity.id
_entity.type
_entity.pdbx_description
1 polymer ?
#
loop_
_entity_poly.entity_id
_entity_poly.type
_entity_poly.pdbx_seq_one_letter_code
_entity_poly.pdbx_strand_id
1 'polypeptide(L)'
;MARYTGPSTKIARKFGEPIFGGDKYFEKRNFPPGQHGLAAKRKKSKEYGTQLKEKQKVKYMYGVLERQFHNTYDKASRMAGQKGENLIILLESRLDNVVYRLGIAPTRAAARQLVSHHHITLNGNVCNIPSAIVKPGDAVAVRERSKSLEVIQNSVASAAKYSWLEFDPQTLSGKFLNAPVRAEVPENINEQLIVDLYSK
;
A
#
# COMPACT_ATOMS: atom_id res chain seq x y z
N MET A 1 13.90 9.46 -1.62
CA MET A 1 12.68 9.38 -2.47
C MET A 1 11.55 10.18 -1.81
N ALA A 2 10.86 11.06 -2.56
CA ALA A 2 9.78 11.88 -2.01
C ALA A 2 8.60 11.03 -1.53
N ARG A 3 8.03 11.37 -0.38
CA ARG A 3 6.89 10.69 0.25
C ARG A 3 6.04 11.70 1.03
N TYR A 4 4.82 11.30 1.40
CA TYR A 4 4.03 12.05 2.36
C TYR A 4 4.62 11.90 3.77
N THR A 5 4.93 13.01 4.41
CA THR A 5 5.50 13.07 5.77
C THR A 5 4.62 13.83 6.76
N GLY A 6 3.43 14.24 6.33
CA GLY A 6 2.46 14.95 7.17
C GLY A 6 1.70 14.03 8.13
N PRO A 7 0.77 14.58 8.92
CA PRO A 7 0.04 13.85 9.96
C PRO A 7 -0.90 12.80 9.37
N SER A 8 -0.66 11.52 9.69
CA SER A 8 -1.42 10.36 9.21
C SER A 8 -2.87 10.35 9.71
N THR A 9 -3.10 10.58 11.00
CA THR A 9 -4.43 10.63 11.61
C THR A 9 -5.33 11.69 10.97
N LYS A 10 -4.78 12.86 10.58
CA LYS A 10 -5.54 13.89 9.89
C LYS A 10 -6.08 13.40 8.55
N ILE A 11 -5.26 12.63 7.82
CA ILE A 11 -5.65 12.05 6.54
C ILE A 11 -6.65 10.91 6.75
N ALA A 12 -6.42 9.99 7.68
CA ALA A 12 -7.36 8.93 8.03
C ALA A 12 -8.75 9.50 8.37
N ARG A 13 -8.81 10.52 9.22
CA ARG A 13 -10.05 11.23 9.59
C ARG A 13 -10.76 11.88 8.39
N LYS A 14 -10.02 12.38 7.39
CA LYS A 14 -10.60 12.94 6.17
C LYS A 14 -11.35 11.88 5.35
N PHE A 15 -10.82 10.66 5.33
CA PHE A 15 -11.44 9.54 4.61
C PHE A 15 -12.50 8.80 5.46
N GLY A 16 -12.41 8.88 6.79
CA GLY A 16 -13.28 8.17 7.73
C GLY A 16 -12.87 6.71 7.92
N GLU A 17 -11.65 6.33 7.52
CA GLU A 17 -11.10 4.98 7.59
C GLU A 17 -9.63 5.03 8.07
N PRO A 18 -9.15 4.05 8.86
CA PRO A 18 -7.77 3.99 9.35
C PRO A 18 -6.82 3.44 8.27
N ILE A 19 -6.66 4.18 7.16
CA ILE A 19 -5.93 3.74 5.95
C ILE A 19 -4.43 3.47 6.15
N PHE A 20 -3.85 3.90 7.26
CA PHE A 20 -2.43 3.67 7.58
C PHE A 20 -2.21 2.53 8.60
N GLY A 21 -3.27 1.82 8.99
CA GLY A 21 -3.29 0.82 10.04
C GLY A 21 -3.98 1.33 11.30
N GLY A 22 -3.89 0.57 12.41
CA GLY A 22 -4.51 0.93 13.69
C GLY A 22 -4.03 2.30 14.19
N ASP A 23 -4.98 3.16 14.56
CA ASP A 23 -4.70 4.53 15.03
C ASP A 23 -5.61 4.88 16.21
N LYS A 24 -5.05 4.85 17.41
CA LYS A 24 -5.72 5.18 18.68
C LYS A 24 -6.38 6.58 18.68
N TYR A 25 -5.79 7.52 17.95
CA TYR A 25 -6.36 8.88 17.86
C TYR A 25 -7.52 8.96 16.87
N PHE A 26 -7.48 8.12 15.82
CA PHE A 26 -8.60 7.98 14.90
C PHE A 26 -9.81 7.36 15.58
N GLU A 27 -9.63 6.34 16.42
CA GLU A 27 -10.71 5.71 17.19
C GLU A 27 -11.44 6.70 18.11
N LYS A 28 -10.69 7.58 18.76
CA LYS A 28 -11.27 8.64 19.60
C LYS A 28 -12.02 9.72 18.84
N ARG A 29 -11.59 10.04 17.59
CA ARG A 29 -12.15 11.13 16.77
C ARG A 29 -12.16 10.75 15.30
N ASN A 30 -13.18 10.03 14.85
CA ASN A 30 -13.32 9.51 13.48
C ASN A 30 -13.99 10.47 12.48
N PHE A 31 -14.23 11.72 12.85
CA PHE A 31 -14.82 12.72 11.98
C PHE A 31 -13.74 13.59 11.29
N PRO A 32 -14.05 14.22 10.14
CA PRO A 32 -13.12 15.07 9.42
C PRO A 32 -12.49 16.14 10.30
N PRO A 33 -11.21 16.48 10.13
CA PRO A 33 -10.51 17.49 10.93
C PRO A 33 -11.03 18.90 10.63
N GLY A 34 -10.85 19.80 11.59
CA GLY A 34 -11.20 21.21 11.49
C GLY A 34 -12.47 21.59 12.26
N GLN A 35 -12.71 22.89 12.35
CA GLN A 35 -13.80 23.48 13.13
C GLN A 35 -15.19 22.96 12.70
N HIS A 36 -15.39 22.72 11.41
CA HIS A 36 -16.64 22.22 10.85
C HIS A 36 -16.66 20.69 10.59
N GLY A 37 -15.76 19.95 11.22
CA GLY A 37 -15.59 18.49 10.96
C GLY A 37 -16.87 17.67 11.11
N LEU A 38 -17.65 17.93 12.16
CA LEU A 38 -18.93 17.23 12.39
C LEU A 38 -19.98 17.56 11.32
N ALA A 39 -20.10 18.82 10.93
CA ALA A 39 -21.00 19.25 9.86
C ALA A 39 -20.55 18.72 8.50
N ALA A 40 -19.25 18.68 8.24
CA ALA A 40 -18.68 18.16 7.00
C ALA A 40 -18.97 16.66 6.79
N LYS A 41 -19.11 15.87 7.87
CA LYS A 41 -19.49 14.45 7.78
C LYS A 41 -20.87 14.23 7.15
N ARG A 42 -21.79 15.18 7.31
CA ARG A 42 -23.16 15.10 6.81
C ARG A 42 -23.33 15.63 5.37
N LYS A 43 -22.34 16.35 4.85
CA LYS A 43 -22.42 16.96 3.51
C LYS A 43 -22.24 15.90 2.42
N LYS A 44 -23.24 15.74 1.55
CA LYS A 44 -23.10 14.91 0.34
C LYS A 44 -22.04 15.50 -0.58
N SER A 45 -21.09 14.69 -1.01
CA SER A 45 -20.10 15.08 -2.02
C SER A 45 -20.73 14.98 -3.42
N LYS A 46 -20.32 15.88 -4.31
CA LYS A 46 -20.64 15.76 -5.75
C LYS A 46 -19.86 14.57 -6.33
N GLU A 47 -20.30 14.05 -7.47
CA GLU A 47 -19.68 12.91 -8.15
C GLU A 47 -18.14 13.05 -8.27
N TYR A 48 -17.67 14.13 -8.87
CA TYR A 48 -16.23 14.42 -8.95
C TYR A 48 -15.50 14.36 -7.59
N GLY A 49 -16.13 14.91 -6.55
CA GLY A 49 -15.55 14.89 -5.19
C GLY A 49 -15.43 13.48 -4.64
N THR A 50 -16.36 12.59 -4.95
CA THR A 50 -16.34 11.18 -4.55
C THR A 50 -15.24 10.43 -5.29
N GLN A 51 -15.14 10.60 -6.61
CA GLN A 51 -14.08 10.03 -7.45
C GLN A 51 -12.69 10.49 -6.98
N LEU A 52 -12.53 11.79 -6.76
CA LEU A 52 -11.28 12.37 -6.27
C LEU A 52 -10.91 11.84 -4.87
N LYS A 53 -11.90 11.71 -3.98
CA LYS A 53 -11.69 11.18 -2.62
C LYS A 53 -11.18 9.74 -2.67
N GLU A 54 -11.78 8.88 -3.50
CA GLU A 54 -11.37 7.49 -3.64
C GLU A 54 -9.94 7.37 -4.20
N LYS A 55 -9.62 8.10 -5.27
CA LYS A 55 -8.25 8.17 -5.79
C LYS A 55 -7.24 8.60 -4.72
N GLN A 56 -7.54 9.65 -3.98
CA GLN A 56 -6.65 10.15 -2.94
C GLN A 56 -6.50 9.14 -1.79
N LYS A 57 -7.55 8.41 -1.42
CA LYS A 57 -7.52 7.34 -0.43
C LYS A 57 -6.50 6.27 -0.82
N VAL A 58 -6.61 5.72 -2.02
CA VAL A 58 -5.69 4.69 -2.54
C VAL A 58 -4.27 5.21 -2.61
N LYS A 59 -4.07 6.42 -3.12
CA LYS A 59 -2.76 7.06 -3.19
C LYS A 59 -2.06 7.16 -1.82
N TYR A 60 -2.78 7.58 -0.79
CA TYR A 60 -2.23 7.65 0.56
C TYR A 60 -1.99 6.28 1.18
N MET A 61 -2.90 5.33 0.96
CA MET A 61 -2.81 3.96 1.46
C MET A 61 -1.52 3.27 0.99
N TYR A 62 -1.20 3.37 -0.31
CA TYR A 62 0.02 2.81 -0.89
C TYR A 62 1.25 3.75 -0.78
N GLY A 63 1.11 4.94 -0.20
CA GLY A 63 2.20 5.88 -0.03
C GLY A 63 2.80 6.39 -1.34
N VAL A 64 2.03 6.40 -2.43
CA VAL A 64 2.45 6.83 -3.77
C VAL A 64 2.15 8.31 -3.99
N LEU A 65 3.03 9.04 -4.68
CA LEU A 65 2.78 10.42 -5.08
C LEU A 65 1.96 10.50 -6.38
N GLU A 66 1.30 11.62 -6.63
CA GLU A 66 0.36 11.81 -7.73
C GLU A 66 0.94 11.43 -9.09
N ARG A 67 2.14 11.93 -9.41
CA ARG A 67 2.80 11.62 -10.70
C ARG A 67 3.05 10.12 -10.87
N GLN A 68 3.52 9.45 -9.83
CA GLN A 68 3.74 8.00 -9.88
C GLN A 68 2.43 7.22 -9.98
N PHE A 69 1.39 7.68 -9.27
CA PHE A 69 0.08 7.05 -9.33
C PHE A 69 -0.53 7.15 -10.74
N HIS A 70 -0.47 8.34 -11.36
CA HIS A 70 -0.90 8.56 -12.74
C HIS A 70 -0.13 7.66 -13.72
N ASN A 71 1.20 7.63 -13.63
CA ASN A 71 2.02 6.77 -14.48
C ASN A 71 1.69 5.28 -14.30
N THR A 72 1.30 4.87 -13.07
CA THR A 72 0.86 3.48 -12.81
C THR A 72 -0.50 3.21 -13.45
N TYR A 73 -1.42 4.17 -13.37
CA TYR A 73 -2.71 4.08 -14.05
C TYR A 73 -2.55 3.99 -15.58
N ASP A 74 -1.67 4.80 -16.17
CA ASP A 74 -1.39 4.75 -17.62
C ASP A 74 -0.83 3.38 -18.05
N LYS A 75 0.01 2.77 -17.22
CA LYS A 75 0.48 1.39 -17.45
C LYS A 75 -0.67 0.38 -17.35
N ALA A 76 -1.50 0.50 -16.30
CA ALA A 76 -2.65 -0.36 -16.09
C ALA A 76 -3.65 -0.29 -17.25
N SER A 77 -3.86 0.90 -17.81
CA SER A 77 -4.80 1.13 -18.92
C SER A 77 -4.35 0.49 -20.24
N ARG A 78 -3.04 0.21 -20.40
CA ARG A 78 -2.46 -0.45 -21.59
C ARG A 78 -2.41 -1.97 -21.45
N MET A 79 -2.63 -2.50 -20.25
CA MET A 79 -2.69 -3.95 -20.01
C MET A 79 -4.05 -4.50 -20.43
N ALA A 80 -4.07 -5.77 -20.86
CA ALA A 80 -5.31 -6.49 -21.11
C ALA A 80 -6.12 -6.68 -19.83
N GLY A 81 -7.45 -6.63 -19.92
CA GLY A 81 -8.36 -6.80 -18.78
C GLY A 81 -8.92 -5.49 -18.24
N GLN A 82 -9.45 -5.54 -17.02
CA GLN A 82 -10.08 -4.37 -16.36
C GLN A 82 -9.02 -3.41 -15.83
N LYS A 83 -9.09 -2.14 -16.26
CA LYS A 83 -8.10 -1.10 -15.89
C LYS A 83 -7.98 -0.91 -14.38
N GLY A 84 -9.09 -1.00 -13.64
CA GLY A 84 -9.12 -0.86 -12.19
C GLY A 84 -8.39 -1.99 -11.48
N GLU A 85 -8.66 -3.24 -11.87
CA GLU A 85 -7.97 -4.43 -11.34
C GLU A 85 -6.48 -4.39 -11.65
N ASN A 86 -6.12 -4.08 -12.90
CA ASN A 86 -4.71 -3.94 -13.32
C ASN A 86 -3.97 -2.88 -12.48
N LEU A 87 -4.65 -1.77 -12.15
CA LEU A 87 -4.07 -0.74 -11.27
C LEU A 87 -3.74 -1.31 -9.89
N ILE A 88 -4.66 -2.06 -9.29
CA ILE A 88 -4.43 -2.67 -7.97
C ILE A 88 -3.32 -3.72 -8.05
N ILE A 89 -3.31 -4.57 -9.06
CA ILE A 89 -2.24 -5.56 -9.28
C ILE A 89 -0.86 -4.86 -9.34
N LEU A 90 -0.74 -3.78 -10.12
CA LEU A 90 0.53 -3.04 -10.20
C LEU A 90 0.92 -2.38 -8.88
N LEU A 91 -0.04 -1.91 -8.08
CA LEU A 91 0.23 -1.34 -6.77
C LEU A 91 0.64 -2.41 -5.75
N GLU A 92 0.01 -3.58 -5.78
CA GLU A 92 0.34 -4.72 -4.93
C GLU A 92 1.69 -5.36 -5.31
N SER A 93 2.07 -5.36 -6.58
CA SER A 93 3.35 -5.89 -7.08
C SER A 93 4.56 -5.02 -6.77
N ARG A 94 4.40 -3.87 -6.13
CA ARG A 94 5.53 -3.01 -5.73
C ARG A 94 6.32 -3.65 -4.59
N LEU A 95 7.64 -3.56 -4.63
CA LEU A 95 8.51 -4.17 -3.62
C LEU A 95 8.21 -3.67 -2.19
N ASP A 96 7.95 -2.35 -2.01
CA ASP A 96 7.59 -1.80 -0.70
C ASP A 96 6.28 -2.43 -0.16
N ASN A 97 5.31 -2.68 -1.03
CA ASN A 97 4.06 -3.30 -0.64
C ASN A 97 4.19 -4.82 -0.44
N VAL A 98 4.95 -5.52 -1.28
CA VAL A 98 5.24 -6.97 -1.10
C VAL A 98 5.92 -7.22 0.24
N VAL A 99 6.91 -6.41 0.62
CA VAL A 99 7.58 -6.48 1.93
C VAL A 99 6.59 -6.30 3.08
N TYR A 100 5.63 -5.38 2.95
CA TYR A 100 4.55 -5.20 3.92
C TYR A 100 3.62 -6.43 3.98
N ARG A 101 3.21 -6.96 2.83
CA ARG A 101 2.33 -8.14 2.74
C ARG A 101 2.98 -9.42 3.27
N LEU A 102 4.28 -9.58 3.08
CA LEU A 102 5.06 -10.67 3.70
C LEU A 102 5.15 -10.55 5.23
N GLY A 103 4.72 -9.42 5.81
CA GLY A 103 4.78 -9.19 7.25
C GLY A 103 6.16 -8.83 7.78
N ILE A 104 7.14 -8.57 6.92
CA ILE A 104 8.50 -8.14 7.30
C ILE A 104 8.47 -6.76 7.98
N ALA A 105 7.45 -5.95 7.69
CA ALA A 105 7.27 -4.64 8.29
C ALA A 105 5.83 -4.41 8.76
N PRO A 106 5.61 -3.71 9.89
CA PRO A 106 4.28 -3.51 10.48
C PRO A 106 3.41 -2.53 9.66
N THR A 107 4.02 -1.69 8.84
CA THR A 107 3.31 -0.71 8.00
C THR A 107 3.97 -0.56 6.65
N ARG A 108 3.21 -0.11 5.62
CA ARG A 108 3.78 0.21 4.30
C ARG A 108 4.88 1.28 4.35
N ALA A 109 4.78 2.23 5.30
CA ALA A 109 5.80 3.24 5.49
C ALA A 109 7.11 2.64 6.04
N ALA A 110 7.02 1.71 7.01
CA ALA A 110 8.16 0.97 7.54
C ALA A 110 8.78 0.06 6.47
N ALA A 111 7.95 -0.67 5.71
CA ALA A 111 8.40 -1.49 4.59
C ALA A 111 9.22 -0.66 3.57
N ARG A 112 8.69 0.50 3.19
CA ARG A 112 9.39 1.42 2.28
C ARG A 112 10.72 1.90 2.86
N GLN A 113 10.80 2.13 4.17
CA GLN A 113 12.05 2.51 4.84
C GLN A 113 13.05 1.37 4.81
N LEU A 114 12.64 0.13 5.12
CA LEU A 114 13.51 -1.03 5.06
C LEU A 114 14.10 -1.25 3.66
N VAL A 115 13.27 -1.13 2.62
CA VAL A 115 13.75 -1.20 1.23
C VAL A 115 14.76 -0.10 0.93
N SER A 116 14.41 1.18 1.23
CA SER A 116 15.28 2.32 0.94
C SER A 116 16.62 2.29 1.69
N HIS A 117 16.65 1.64 2.86
CA HIS A 117 17.84 1.50 3.72
C HIS A 117 18.64 0.22 3.43
N HIS A 118 18.39 -0.46 2.30
CA HIS A 118 19.16 -1.62 1.84
C HIS A 118 19.04 -2.87 2.74
N HIS A 119 17.91 -3.03 3.45
CA HIS A 119 17.66 -4.20 4.29
C HIS A 119 17.01 -5.36 3.53
N ILE A 120 16.56 -5.15 2.30
CA ILE A 120 15.81 -6.10 1.48
C ILE A 120 16.62 -6.52 0.26
N THR A 121 16.53 -7.79 -0.08
CA THR A 121 17.08 -8.37 -1.32
C THR A 121 15.94 -8.85 -2.22
N LEU A 122 16.14 -8.71 -3.52
CA LEU A 122 15.28 -9.24 -4.57
C LEU A 122 16.12 -10.19 -5.42
N ASN A 123 15.74 -11.47 -5.48
CA ASN A 123 16.50 -12.51 -6.18
C ASN A 123 17.98 -12.57 -5.77
N GLY A 124 18.26 -12.45 -4.46
CA GLY A 124 19.60 -12.45 -3.90
C GLY A 124 20.36 -11.12 -3.96
N ASN A 125 19.91 -10.15 -4.78
CA ASN A 125 20.56 -8.86 -4.91
C ASN A 125 19.90 -7.80 -4.03
N VAL A 126 20.71 -6.94 -3.38
CA VAL A 126 20.19 -5.84 -2.56
C VAL A 126 19.47 -4.84 -3.44
N CYS A 127 18.18 -4.59 -3.13
CA CYS A 127 17.36 -3.65 -3.86
C CYS A 127 16.91 -2.50 -2.93
N ASN A 128 17.26 -1.26 -3.31
CA ASN A 128 16.88 -0.05 -2.58
C ASN A 128 15.79 0.77 -3.27
N ILE A 129 15.10 0.19 -4.24
CA ILE A 129 14.07 0.85 -5.03
C ILE A 129 12.68 0.35 -4.59
N PRO A 130 11.94 1.09 -3.73
CA PRO A 130 10.63 0.68 -3.24
C PRO A 130 9.57 0.49 -4.34
N SER A 131 9.75 1.15 -5.47
CA SER A 131 8.86 1.06 -6.64
C SER A 131 9.24 -0.03 -7.62
N ALA A 132 10.23 -0.87 -7.32
CA ALA A 132 10.57 -2.03 -8.14
C ALA A 132 9.34 -2.95 -8.22
N ILE A 133 9.04 -3.45 -9.41
CA ILE A 133 7.93 -4.38 -9.63
C ILE A 133 8.44 -5.80 -9.43
N VAL A 134 7.82 -6.49 -8.51
CA VAL A 134 8.07 -7.91 -8.22
C VAL A 134 7.18 -8.74 -9.16
N LYS A 135 7.76 -9.74 -9.79
CA LYS A 135 7.07 -10.63 -10.75
C LYS A 135 6.80 -12.00 -10.11
N PRO A 136 5.81 -12.73 -10.60
CA PRO A 136 5.63 -14.14 -10.21
C PRO A 136 6.94 -14.93 -10.36
N GLY A 137 7.31 -15.65 -9.29
CA GLY A 137 8.56 -16.40 -9.20
C GLY A 137 9.72 -15.67 -8.51
N ASP A 138 9.64 -14.34 -8.34
CA ASP A 138 10.68 -13.57 -7.66
C ASP A 138 10.72 -13.89 -6.16
N ALA A 139 11.95 -13.99 -5.62
CA ALA A 139 12.22 -14.17 -4.20
C ALA A 139 12.57 -12.83 -3.53
N VAL A 140 11.88 -12.52 -2.44
CA VAL A 140 12.12 -11.34 -1.62
C VAL A 140 12.61 -11.81 -0.24
N ALA A 141 13.76 -11.35 0.20
CA ALA A 141 14.33 -11.76 1.48
C ALA A 141 14.92 -10.58 2.27
N VAL A 142 15.04 -10.78 3.58
CA VAL A 142 15.75 -9.86 4.44
C VAL A 142 17.26 -10.13 4.30
N ARG A 143 18.06 -9.07 4.14
CA ARG A 143 19.51 -9.16 4.08
C ARG A 143 20.08 -9.74 5.38
N GLU A 144 21.08 -10.62 5.32
CA GLU A 144 21.67 -11.31 6.47
C GLU A 144 21.98 -10.38 7.65
N ARG A 145 22.67 -9.27 7.39
CA ARG A 145 23.02 -8.26 8.42
C ARG A 145 21.82 -7.63 9.10
N SER A 146 20.63 -7.76 8.53
CA SER A 146 19.41 -7.09 9.00
C SER A 146 18.41 -8.03 9.67
N LYS A 147 18.71 -9.32 9.72
CA LYS A 147 17.83 -10.34 10.33
C LYS A 147 17.66 -10.16 11.83
N SER A 148 18.62 -9.54 12.50
CA SER A 148 18.59 -9.27 13.96
C SER A 148 17.78 -8.03 14.34
N LEU A 149 17.20 -7.28 13.38
CA LEU A 149 16.41 -6.09 13.68
C LEU A 149 15.12 -6.46 14.40
N GLU A 150 14.91 -5.95 15.62
CA GLU A 150 13.71 -6.17 16.44
C GLU A 150 12.41 -5.82 15.71
N VAL A 151 12.41 -4.77 14.92
CA VAL A 151 11.23 -4.34 14.15
C VAL A 151 10.76 -5.44 13.19
N ILE A 152 11.70 -6.16 12.56
CA ILE A 152 11.39 -7.25 11.63
C ILE A 152 10.88 -8.47 12.42
N GLN A 153 11.57 -8.85 13.48
CA GLN A 153 11.21 -10.02 14.29
C GLN A 153 9.80 -9.86 14.91
N ASN A 154 9.52 -8.69 15.49
CA ASN A 154 8.22 -8.38 16.07
C ASN A 154 7.10 -8.33 15.01
N SER A 155 7.40 -7.86 13.81
CA SER A 155 6.42 -7.77 12.72
C SER A 155 6.05 -9.14 12.18
N VAL A 156 7.05 -10.01 11.96
CA VAL A 156 6.85 -11.37 11.43
C VAL A 156 5.96 -12.22 12.33
N ALA A 157 6.05 -12.05 13.65
CA ALA A 157 5.22 -12.78 14.61
C ALA A 157 3.70 -12.53 14.44
N SER A 158 3.32 -11.36 13.88
CA SER A 158 1.92 -10.95 13.66
C SER A 158 1.51 -10.91 12.18
N ALA A 159 2.29 -11.51 11.29
CA ALA A 159 2.08 -11.45 9.86
C ALA A 159 0.79 -12.15 9.40
N ALA A 160 0.00 -11.48 8.58
CA ALA A 160 -1.13 -12.09 7.88
C ALA A 160 -0.61 -12.94 6.71
N LYS A 161 -1.27 -14.08 6.45
CA LYS A 161 -0.95 -14.96 5.32
C LYS A 161 -1.83 -14.60 4.12
N TYR A 162 -1.23 -14.56 2.93
CA TYR A 162 -1.91 -14.31 1.66
C TYR A 162 -1.65 -15.46 0.70
N SER A 163 -2.65 -15.86 -0.10
CA SER A 163 -2.58 -16.98 -1.03
C SER A 163 -1.55 -16.80 -2.16
N TRP A 164 -1.29 -15.55 -2.56
CA TRP A 164 -0.33 -15.21 -3.62
C TRP A 164 1.11 -15.02 -3.14
N LEU A 165 1.36 -15.19 -1.82
CA LEU A 165 2.68 -15.04 -1.19
C LEU A 165 3.00 -16.27 -0.36
N GLU A 166 4.19 -16.78 -0.52
CA GLU A 166 4.79 -17.76 0.38
C GLU A 166 5.82 -17.06 1.25
N PHE A 167 5.85 -17.34 2.54
CA PHE A 167 6.80 -16.73 3.47
C PHE A 167 7.32 -17.76 4.47
N ASP A 168 8.63 -17.85 4.59
CA ASP A 168 9.33 -18.65 5.57
C ASP A 168 9.87 -17.75 6.70
N PRO A 169 9.31 -17.84 7.91
CA PRO A 169 9.75 -17.05 9.06
C PRO A 169 11.18 -17.37 9.54
N GLN A 170 11.68 -18.58 9.28
CA GLN A 170 13.00 -18.99 9.74
C GLN A 170 14.11 -18.34 8.91
N THR A 171 13.95 -18.36 7.61
CA THR A 171 14.91 -17.75 6.68
C THR A 171 14.66 -16.27 6.46
N LEU A 172 13.49 -15.73 6.89
CA LEU A 172 13.00 -14.38 6.59
C LEU A 172 13.00 -14.09 5.09
N SER A 173 12.58 -15.08 4.33
CA SER A 173 12.45 -15.02 2.88
C SER A 173 11.04 -15.37 2.44
N GLY A 174 10.58 -14.73 1.37
CA GLY A 174 9.29 -15.01 0.77
C GLY A 174 9.37 -15.05 -0.73
N LYS A 175 8.38 -15.69 -1.35
CA LYS A 175 8.26 -15.82 -2.79
C LYS A 175 6.94 -15.25 -3.25
N PHE A 176 6.98 -14.47 -4.32
CA PHE A 176 5.79 -13.95 -4.99
C PHE A 176 5.31 -15.02 -5.97
N LEU A 177 4.23 -15.75 -5.63
CA LEU A 177 3.75 -16.89 -6.42
C LEU A 177 3.01 -16.42 -7.68
N ASN A 178 1.97 -15.63 -7.49
CA ASN A 178 1.09 -15.15 -8.56
C ASN A 178 0.73 -13.67 -8.36
N ALA A 179 0.24 -13.02 -9.40
CA ALA A 179 -0.41 -11.73 -9.25
C ALA A 179 -1.68 -11.88 -8.39
N PRO A 180 -1.93 -10.98 -7.41
CA PRO A 180 -3.11 -11.08 -6.57
C PRO A 180 -4.39 -10.91 -7.38
N VAL A 181 -5.39 -11.72 -7.08
CA VAL A 181 -6.75 -11.52 -7.60
C VAL A 181 -7.42 -10.43 -6.78
N ARG A 182 -8.25 -9.59 -7.40
CA ARG A 182 -8.88 -8.47 -6.70
C ARG A 182 -9.64 -8.88 -5.43
N ALA A 183 -10.33 -10.01 -5.46
CA ALA A 183 -11.09 -10.52 -4.32
C ALA A 183 -10.22 -10.87 -3.09
N GLU A 184 -8.93 -11.15 -3.29
CA GLU A 184 -7.99 -11.50 -2.23
C GLU A 184 -7.36 -10.28 -1.56
N VAL A 185 -7.43 -9.10 -2.21
CA VAL A 185 -6.89 -7.85 -1.67
C VAL A 185 -7.87 -7.29 -0.63
N PRO A 186 -7.48 -7.19 0.65
CA PRO A 186 -8.41 -6.91 1.74
C PRO A 186 -8.87 -5.44 1.80
N GLU A 187 -8.25 -4.54 1.07
CA GLU A 187 -8.59 -3.13 1.06
C GLU A 187 -9.93 -2.86 0.36
N ASN A 188 -10.81 -2.13 1.05
CA ASN A 188 -12.06 -1.66 0.47
C ASN A 188 -11.80 -0.46 -0.46
N ILE A 189 -11.62 -0.75 -1.76
CA ILE A 189 -11.33 0.22 -2.80
C ILE A 189 -12.39 0.07 -3.91
N ASN A 190 -12.93 1.21 -4.36
CA ASN A 190 -13.78 1.24 -5.54
C ASN A 190 -12.95 1.75 -6.73
N GLU A 191 -12.41 0.82 -7.50
CA GLU A 191 -11.52 1.08 -8.63
C GLU A 191 -12.25 1.83 -9.75
N GLN A 192 -13.55 1.56 -9.94
CA GLN A 192 -14.35 2.18 -11.01
C GLN A 192 -14.38 3.70 -10.85
N LEU A 193 -14.51 4.21 -9.63
CA LEU A 193 -14.47 5.65 -9.37
C LEU A 193 -13.13 6.29 -9.77
N ILE A 194 -12.03 5.53 -9.66
CA ILE A 194 -10.70 6.01 -10.07
C ILE A 194 -10.59 6.01 -11.59
N VAL A 195 -11.09 4.96 -12.24
CA VAL A 195 -11.14 4.87 -13.71
C VAL A 195 -11.97 6.00 -14.28
N ASP A 196 -13.17 6.24 -13.73
CA ASP A 196 -14.07 7.32 -14.17
C ASP A 196 -13.45 8.71 -14.02
N LEU A 197 -12.64 8.91 -12.95
CA LEU A 197 -11.94 10.18 -12.74
C LEU A 197 -10.88 10.46 -13.82
N TYR A 198 -10.13 9.43 -14.23
CA TYR A 198 -9.05 9.56 -15.22
C TYR A 198 -9.55 9.45 -16.67
N SER A 199 -10.79 9.02 -16.88
CA SER A 199 -11.41 8.92 -18.22
C SER A 199 -12.07 10.25 -18.67
N LYS A 200 -12.13 11.24 -17.78
CA LYS A 200 -12.59 12.61 -18.04
C LYS A 200 -11.42 13.45 -18.50
#